data_6fc0126be1fb85d961e0c5040b7815a9
#
_entry.id   6fc0126be1fb85d961e0c5040b7815a9
#
_cell.length_a   1.000
_cell.length_b   1.000
_cell.length_c   1.000
_cell.angle_alpha   90.00
_cell.angle_beta   90.00
_cell.angle_gamma   90.00
#
_symmetry.space_group_name_H-M   'P 1'
#
loop_
_entity.id
_entity.type
_entity.pdbx_description
1 polymer ?
#
loop_
_entity_poly.entity_id
_entity_poly.type
_entity_poly.pdbx_seq_one_letter_code
_entity_poly.pdbx_strand_id
1 'polypeptide(L)'
;MTTLIDIQGLNVAFPGHQAVRNLDLQLRAGETLALVGESGCGKSTTALALLGLLPRHAKVQGRVLFEGQDLLALPERRRCALRGDRIAMIFQEPMTSLNPVLTLGDQIGEALRLHRGASARAARARAIELLDLVRVPEPQRRVDDYPHHLSGGQRQRAMIAAAIACQPALLVADEPTTALDVTVQAQILKLLDDLRGDLGMGLLLITHDLAVVGEWADRVAVMVQGEKVEEGAASTLLGQPRHPYTRGLLGASLRLDDATHYSRLRLPEIRTRLDPASGKPVFGLVTPPRAPAAANDPAASANGPLLQVQDLRVQYRTSRGVTAAVDGVSFEIAAGETVGLVGESGCGKSTLSRALVRLLPPASGRILLGGEDTTELDAGRLAGYRQRVQMIFQDPYASLNPRHTVADILEAALRIHHVKDRDERRRRILHILDAVGLPRDALARYPSEFSGGQRQRIGIARALVLRPALVICDEPVSALDVSVQAQILNLLVDLKDEFRLSYLFISHDLSVVHYLADRVLVMNAGQIVEEGPNATLWRDARHPYTRSLIAALPRGLEPRNEAQRRIA
;
A
#
# COMPACT_ATOMS: atom_id res chain seq x y z
N MET A 1 -19.36 -3.41 29.46
CA MET A 1 -18.76 -4.25 28.39
C MET A 1 -17.64 -5.08 29.02
N THR A 2 -17.64 -6.39 28.80
CA THR A 2 -16.66 -7.32 29.35
C THR A 2 -15.36 -7.24 28.57
N THR A 3 -14.22 -7.28 29.25
CA THR A 3 -12.90 -7.35 28.61
C THR A 3 -12.76 -8.71 27.95
N LEU A 4 -12.52 -8.71 26.63
CA LEU A 4 -12.34 -9.93 25.83
C LEU A 4 -10.87 -10.34 25.79
N ILE A 5 -9.98 -9.38 25.53
CA ILE A 5 -8.53 -9.54 25.56
C ILE A 5 -7.92 -8.55 26.56
N ASP A 6 -6.97 -9.03 27.36
CA ASP A 6 -6.16 -8.23 28.25
C ASP A 6 -4.68 -8.68 28.12
N ILE A 7 -3.88 -7.87 27.47
CA ILE A 7 -2.44 -8.07 27.30
C ILE A 7 -1.73 -7.29 28.39
N GLN A 8 -0.87 -7.96 29.15
CA GLN A 8 -0.16 -7.39 30.31
C GLN A 8 1.34 -7.62 30.17
N GLY A 9 2.10 -6.52 30.03
CA GLY A 9 3.55 -6.54 29.98
C GLY A 9 4.14 -7.43 28.89
N LEU A 10 3.47 -7.52 27.72
CA LEU A 10 3.94 -8.39 26.64
C LEU A 10 5.27 -7.92 26.09
N ASN A 11 6.24 -8.84 26.11
CA ASN A 11 7.54 -8.68 25.50
C ASN A 11 7.78 -9.77 24.47
N VAL A 12 8.22 -9.40 23.27
CA VAL A 12 8.60 -10.35 22.23
C VAL A 12 9.99 -10.00 21.70
N ALA A 13 10.91 -10.95 21.80
CA ALA A 13 12.28 -10.79 21.32
C ALA A 13 12.65 -11.89 20.33
N PHE A 14 13.33 -11.51 19.26
CA PHE A 14 14.03 -12.37 18.30
C PHE A 14 15.54 -12.26 18.56
N PRO A 15 16.39 -13.18 18.04
CA PRO A 15 17.83 -13.05 18.15
C PRO A 15 18.32 -11.68 17.62
N GLY A 16 18.91 -10.87 18.51
CA GLY A 16 19.43 -9.53 18.19
C GLY A 16 18.41 -8.40 18.07
N HIS A 17 17.10 -8.67 18.24
CA HIS A 17 16.06 -7.64 18.09
C HIS A 17 14.88 -7.85 19.03
N GLN A 18 14.47 -6.80 19.75
CA GLN A 18 13.25 -6.79 20.56
C GLN A 18 12.12 -6.12 19.79
N ALA A 19 11.16 -6.92 19.35
CA ALA A 19 10.07 -6.49 18.46
C ALA A 19 8.88 -5.87 19.22
N VAL A 20 8.60 -6.33 20.46
CA VAL A 20 7.56 -5.77 21.34
C VAL A 20 8.14 -5.60 22.75
N ARG A 21 7.86 -4.45 23.36
CA ARG A 21 8.41 -4.04 24.66
C ARG A 21 7.29 -3.62 25.59
N ASN A 22 7.10 -4.35 26.68
CA ASN A 22 6.19 -4.04 27.77
C ASN A 22 4.82 -3.52 27.30
N LEU A 23 4.18 -4.24 26.36
CA LEU A 23 2.92 -3.83 25.79
C LEU A 23 1.76 -4.23 26.71
N ASP A 24 0.98 -3.24 27.13
CA ASP A 24 -0.32 -3.40 27.79
C ASP A 24 -1.41 -2.96 26.82
N LEU A 25 -2.42 -3.82 26.56
CA LEU A 25 -3.50 -3.53 25.62
C LEU A 25 -4.77 -4.27 26.03
N GLN A 26 -5.91 -3.60 25.99
CA GLN A 26 -7.22 -4.19 26.29
C GLN A 26 -8.19 -4.00 25.15
N LEU A 27 -8.91 -5.07 24.80
CA LEU A 27 -10.02 -5.06 23.84
C LEU A 27 -11.29 -5.60 24.51
N ARG A 28 -12.40 -4.93 24.28
CA ARG A 28 -13.72 -5.31 24.80
C ARG A 28 -14.52 -6.09 23.75
N ALA A 29 -15.50 -6.86 24.21
CA ALA A 29 -16.45 -7.50 23.30
C ALA A 29 -17.26 -6.44 22.53
N GLY A 30 -17.43 -6.65 21.22
CA GLY A 30 -18.13 -5.73 20.32
C GLY A 30 -17.38 -4.43 19.98
N GLU A 31 -16.14 -4.27 20.47
CA GLU A 31 -15.30 -3.09 20.21
C GLU A 31 -14.39 -3.31 18.97
N THR A 32 -14.15 -2.26 18.21
CA THR A 32 -13.05 -2.18 17.24
C THR A 32 -11.90 -1.40 17.85
N LEU A 33 -10.79 -2.08 18.15
CA LEU A 33 -9.53 -1.46 18.56
C LEU A 33 -8.57 -1.45 17.39
N ALA A 34 -8.16 -0.27 16.95
CA ALA A 34 -7.11 -0.14 15.94
C ALA A 34 -5.72 -0.13 16.59
N LEU A 35 -4.80 -0.90 16.01
CA LEU A 35 -3.38 -0.87 16.37
C LEU A 35 -2.60 -0.30 15.18
N VAL A 36 -2.03 0.90 15.38
CA VAL A 36 -1.39 1.68 14.31
C VAL A 36 0.08 1.96 14.59
N GLY A 37 0.85 2.22 13.53
CA GLY A 37 2.27 2.54 13.61
C GLY A 37 3.00 2.13 12.33
N GLU A 38 4.27 2.47 12.21
CA GLU A 38 5.12 2.12 11.07
C GLU A 38 5.36 0.61 10.94
N SER A 39 5.76 0.18 9.74
CA SER A 39 6.16 -1.21 9.49
C SER A 39 7.34 -1.61 10.39
N GLY A 40 7.29 -2.83 10.92
CA GLY A 40 8.31 -3.29 11.86
C GLY A 40 8.18 -2.78 13.30
N CYS A 41 7.18 -1.95 13.64
CA CYS A 41 7.00 -1.50 15.04
C CYS A 41 6.38 -2.56 15.98
N GLY A 42 6.10 -3.78 15.50
CA GLY A 42 5.64 -4.89 16.33
C GLY A 42 4.14 -5.23 16.25
N LYS A 43 3.32 -4.59 15.40
CA LYS A 43 1.88 -4.83 15.28
C LYS A 43 1.53 -6.29 14.94
N SER A 44 2.02 -6.78 13.80
CA SER A 44 1.81 -8.17 13.36
C SER A 44 2.46 -9.17 14.31
N THR A 45 3.60 -8.80 14.93
CA THR A 45 4.25 -9.61 15.97
C THR A 45 3.35 -9.76 17.19
N THR A 46 2.65 -8.70 17.60
CA THR A 46 1.66 -8.74 18.70
C THR A 46 0.50 -9.65 18.35
N ALA A 47 -0.06 -9.56 17.13
CA ALA A 47 -1.13 -10.43 16.64
C ALA A 47 -0.71 -11.90 16.65
N LEU A 48 0.48 -12.22 16.13
CA LEU A 48 1.01 -13.58 16.12
C LEU A 48 1.33 -14.10 17.53
N ALA A 49 1.78 -13.24 18.45
CA ALA A 49 1.99 -13.59 19.84
C ALA A 49 0.67 -13.98 20.54
N LEU A 50 -0.40 -13.20 20.31
CA LEU A 50 -1.74 -13.47 20.82
C LEU A 50 -2.23 -14.85 20.37
N LEU A 51 -1.99 -15.22 19.12
CA LEU A 51 -2.36 -16.51 18.57
C LEU A 51 -1.34 -17.62 18.91
N GLY A 52 -0.17 -17.31 19.48
CA GLY A 52 0.91 -18.26 19.71
C GLY A 52 1.48 -18.85 18.41
N LEU A 53 1.53 -18.04 17.34
CA LEU A 53 2.01 -18.43 16.01
C LEU A 53 3.44 -17.94 15.72
N LEU A 54 4.10 -17.36 16.71
CA LEU A 54 5.49 -16.93 16.55
C LEU A 54 6.44 -18.14 16.36
N PRO A 55 7.53 -17.98 15.59
CA PRO A 55 8.49 -19.05 15.38
C PRO A 55 9.18 -19.44 16.71
N ARG A 56 9.65 -20.69 16.82
CA ARG A 56 10.20 -21.27 18.06
C ARG A 56 11.38 -20.53 18.66
N HIS A 57 12.12 -19.76 17.86
CA HIS A 57 13.25 -18.96 18.34
C HIS A 57 12.83 -17.61 18.92
N ALA A 58 11.57 -17.23 18.83
CA ALA A 58 11.04 -16.03 19.48
C ALA A 58 10.84 -16.29 20.98
N LYS A 59 11.31 -15.35 21.81
CA LYS A 59 11.09 -15.36 23.25
C LYS A 59 9.90 -14.46 23.56
N VAL A 60 8.85 -15.03 24.16
CA VAL A 60 7.63 -14.32 24.55
C VAL A 60 7.52 -14.32 26.08
N GLN A 61 7.28 -13.14 26.65
CA GLN A 61 7.10 -12.93 28.10
C GLN A 61 5.90 -12.01 28.34
N GLY A 62 5.31 -12.05 29.53
CA GLY A 62 4.11 -11.31 29.89
C GLY A 62 2.90 -12.23 29.99
N ARG A 63 1.68 -11.69 29.89
CA ARG A 63 0.41 -12.42 29.91
C ARG A 63 -0.49 -11.95 28.78
N VAL A 64 -1.24 -12.88 28.22
CA VAL A 64 -2.28 -12.61 27.23
C VAL A 64 -3.55 -13.31 27.68
N LEU A 65 -4.43 -12.58 28.34
CA LEU A 65 -5.67 -13.12 28.88
C LEU A 65 -6.77 -12.98 27.83
N PHE A 66 -7.36 -14.11 27.42
CA PHE A 66 -8.58 -14.18 26.61
C PHE A 66 -9.72 -14.70 27.50
N GLU A 67 -10.75 -13.89 27.69
CA GLU A 67 -11.86 -14.19 28.62
C GLU A 67 -11.36 -14.64 30.02
N GLY A 68 -10.26 -13.99 30.49
CA GLY A 68 -9.62 -14.30 31.77
C GLY A 68 -8.64 -15.48 31.77
N GLN A 69 -8.50 -16.23 30.67
CA GLN A 69 -7.60 -17.37 30.56
C GLN A 69 -6.28 -16.95 29.88
N ASP A 70 -5.13 -17.21 30.50
CA ASP A 70 -3.81 -16.86 29.95
C ASP A 70 -3.43 -17.81 28.79
N LEU A 71 -3.47 -17.27 27.56
CA LEU A 71 -3.15 -18.02 26.34
C LEU A 71 -1.70 -18.48 26.27
N LEU A 72 -0.76 -17.72 26.87
CA LEU A 72 0.66 -18.09 26.84
C LEU A 72 0.96 -19.27 27.74
N ALA A 73 0.20 -19.45 28.82
CA ALA A 73 0.32 -20.58 29.74
C ALA A 73 -0.36 -21.87 29.24
N LEU A 74 -1.20 -21.77 28.19
CA LEU A 74 -1.92 -22.94 27.68
C LEU A 74 -1.01 -23.90 26.91
N PRO A 75 -1.24 -25.23 27.06
CA PRO A 75 -0.61 -26.21 26.18
C PRO A 75 -1.10 -26.06 24.74
N GLU A 76 -0.26 -26.40 23.76
CA GLU A 76 -0.53 -26.21 22.33
C GLU A 76 -1.88 -26.81 21.89
N ARG A 77 -2.23 -27.99 22.37
CA ARG A 77 -3.52 -28.63 22.06
C ARG A 77 -4.73 -27.74 22.43
N ARG A 78 -4.65 -27.02 23.56
CA ARG A 78 -5.72 -26.09 23.98
C ARG A 78 -5.72 -24.82 23.12
N ARG A 79 -4.54 -24.30 22.78
CA ARG A 79 -4.45 -23.15 21.86
C ARG A 79 -4.99 -23.49 20.49
N CYS A 80 -4.68 -24.67 19.94
CA CYS A 80 -5.27 -25.15 18.68
C CYS A 80 -6.79 -25.23 18.73
N ALA A 81 -7.39 -25.59 19.85
CA ALA A 81 -8.84 -25.64 19.98
C ALA A 81 -9.48 -24.24 19.98
N LEU A 82 -8.74 -23.18 20.36
CA LEU A 82 -9.24 -21.79 20.33
C LEU A 82 -9.02 -21.12 18.98
N ARG A 83 -7.93 -21.47 18.28
CA ARG A 83 -7.60 -20.90 16.96
C ARG A 83 -8.60 -21.37 15.91
N GLY A 84 -9.20 -20.44 15.19
CA GLY A 84 -10.24 -20.70 14.18
C GLY A 84 -11.65 -20.93 14.75
N ASP A 85 -11.78 -21.24 16.06
CA ASP A 85 -13.07 -21.37 16.73
C ASP A 85 -13.47 -20.11 17.48
N ARG A 86 -12.64 -19.68 18.46
CA ARG A 86 -12.93 -18.54 19.32
C ARG A 86 -12.13 -17.29 18.94
N ILE A 87 -10.93 -17.51 18.43
CA ILE A 87 -10.01 -16.46 17.99
C ILE A 87 -9.63 -16.77 16.55
N ALA A 88 -9.92 -15.86 15.63
CA ALA A 88 -9.56 -15.98 14.22
C ALA A 88 -8.68 -14.82 13.75
N MET A 89 -7.96 -15.02 12.65
CA MET A 89 -7.09 -14.02 12.07
C MET A 89 -7.28 -13.92 10.56
N ILE A 90 -7.33 -12.70 10.07
CA ILE A 90 -7.16 -12.32 8.67
C ILE A 90 -5.71 -11.87 8.52
N PHE A 91 -4.94 -12.57 7.70
CA PHE A 91 -3.52 -12.27 7.46
C PHE A 91 -3.35 -11.18 6.41
N GLN A 92 -2.21 -10.52 6.43
CA GLN A 92 -1.87 -9.37 5.58
C GLN A 92 -1.93 -9.67 4.08
N GLU A 93 -1.47 -10.87 3.64
CA GLU A 93 -1.42 -11.24 2.23
C GLU A 93 -2.35 -12.41 1.89
N PRO A 94 -3.45 -12.19 1.16
CA PRO A 94 -4.36 -13.27 0.74
C PRO A 94 -3.70 -14.31 -0.17
N MET A 95 -2.65 -13.92 -0.91
CA MET A 95 -1.92 -14.78 -1.84
C MET A 95 -1.13 -15.88 -1.14
N THR A 96 -0.60 -15.60 0.05
CA THR A 96 0.21 -16.52 0.85
C THR A 96 -0.62 -17.23 1.92
N SER A 97 -1.78 -16.67 2.27
CA SER A 97 -2.65 -17.20 3.34
C SER A 97 -3.58 -18.31 2.86
N LEU A 98 -4.02 -18.25 1.60
CA LEU A 98 -4.85 -19.31 1.01
C LEU A 98 -3.96 -20.35 0.32
N ASN A 99 -4.23 -21.62 0.55
CA ASN A 99 -3.52 -22.71 -0.09
C ASN A 99 -3.92 -22.81 -1.57
N PRO A 100 -2.98 -22.60 -2.53
CA PRO A 100 -3.31 -22.53 -3.97
C PRO A 100 -3.78 -23.85 -4.58
N VAL A 101 -3.56 -24.98 -3.90
CA VAL A 101 -3.94 -26.33 -4.39
C VAL A 101 -5.21 -26.90 -3.73
N LEU A 102 -5.87 -26.14 -2.86
CA LEU A 102 -7.16 -26.47 -2.26
C LEU A 102 -8.25 -25.56 -2.79
N THR A 103 -9.48 -26.08 -2.89
CA THR A 103 -10.64 -25.28 -3.26
C THR A 103 -11.03 -24.31 -2.14
N LEU A 104 -11.82 -23.28 -2.45
CA LEU A 104 -12.34 -22.38 -1.43
C LEU A 104 -13.24 -23.12 -0.43
N GLY A 105 -14.08 -24.04 -0.92
CA GLY A 105 -14.96 -24.84 -0.09
C GLY A 105 -14.21 -25.73 0.89
N ASP A 106 -13.09 -26.32 0.48
CA ASP A 106 -12.25 -27.14 1.36
C ASP A 106 -11.62 -26.30 2.46
N GLN A 107 -11.10 -25.12 2.15
CA GLN A 107 -10.42 -24.24 3.10
C GLN A 107 -11.39 -23.59 4.09
N ILE A 108 -12.55 -23.09 3.63
CA ILE A 108 -13.59 -22.54 4.50
C ILE A 108 -14.21 -23.66 5.36
N GLY A 109 -14.46 -24.83 4.76
CA GLY A 109 -15.05 -25.99 5.42
C GLY A 109 -14.13 -26.68 6.42
N GLU A 110 -12.81 -26.50 6.34
CA GLU A 110 -11.84 -27.13 7.23
C GLU A 110 -12.08 -26.76 8.69
N ALA A 111 -12.25 -25.48 9.00
CA ALA A 111 -12.53 -25.00 10.35
C ALA A 111 -13.83 -25.62 10.91
N LEU A 112 -14.88 -25.71 10.11
CA LEU A 112 -16.17 -26.30 10.50
C LEU A 112 -16.04 -27.80 10.77
N ARG A 113 -15.26 -28.52 9.96
CA ARG A 113 -15.01 -29.96 10.18
C ARG A 113 -14.22 -30.20 11.47
N LEU A 114 -13.17 -29.39 11.66
CA LEU A 114 -12.23 -29.52 12.78
C LEU A 114 -12.87 -29.14 14.11
N HIS A 115 -13.58 -28.03 14.19
CA HIS A 115 -14.07 -27.45 15.44
C HIS A 115 -15.52 -27.77 15.73
N ARG A 116 -16.36 -27.99 14.70
CA ARG A 116 -17.80 -28.25 14.84
C ARG A 116 -18.19 -29.69 14.51
N GLY A 117 -17.24 -30.53 14.08
CA GLY A 117 -17.53 -31.90 13.67
C GLY A 117 -18.44 -32.00 12.45
N ALA A 118 -18.53 -30.96 11.63
CA ALA A 118 -19.43 -30.92 10.48
C ALA A 118 -19.07 -31.99 9.45
N SER A 119 -20.05 -32.66 8.85
CA SER A 119 -19.84 -33.53 7.72
C SER A 119 -19.34 -32.72 6.50
N ALA A 120 -18.63 -33.35 5.55
CA ALA A 120 -18.15 -32.68 4.34
C ALA A 120 -19.30 -31.97 3.59
N ARG A 121 -20.48 -32.58 3.50
CA ARG A 121 -21.67 -32.00 2.87
C ARG A 121 -22.15 -30.74 3.60
N ALA A 122 -22.24 -30.82 4.94
CA ALA A 122 -22.67 -29.68 5.77
C ALA A 122 -21.65 -28.53 5.73
N ALA A 123 -20.37 -28.86 5.81
CA ALA A 123 -19.29 -27.88 5.71
C ALA A 123 -19.28 -27.16 4.35
N ARG A 124 -19.49 -27.89 3.23
CA ARG A 124 -19.60 -27.30 1.90
C ARG A 124 -20.84 -26.39 1.77
N ALA A 125 -22.00 -26.82 2.26
CA ALA A 125 -23.21 -25.99 2.26
C ALA A 125 -22.99 -24.69 3.02
N ARG A 126 -22.38 -24.78 4.22
CA ARG A 126 -22.06 -23.60 5.04
C ARG A 126 -20.99 -22.71 4.38
N ALA A 127 -20.02 -23.28 3.67
CA ALA A 127 -19.03 -22.52 2.90
C ALA A 127 -19.69 -21.67 1.79
N ILE A 128 -20.71 -22.20 1.12
CA ILE A 128 -21.50 -21.44 0.12
C ILE A 128 -22.24 -20.27 0.79
N GLU A 129 -22.90 -20.49 1.93
CA GLU A 129 -23.57 -19.43 2.69
C GLU A 129 -22.59 -18.35 3.15
N LEU A 130 -21.38 -18.73 3.60
CA LEU A 130 -20.35 -17.80 4.02
C LEU A 130 -19.80 -17.00 2.84
N LEU A 131 -19.60 -17.62 1.67
CA LEU A 131 -19.19 -16.91 0.46
C LEU A 131 -20.26 -15.91 -0.01
N ASP A 132 -21.54 -16.25 0.15
CA ASP A 132 -22.66 -15.34 -0.12
C ASP A 132 -22.67 -14.18 0.88
N LEU A 133 -22.52 -14.47 2.18
CA LEU A 133 -22.45 -13.48 3.26
C LEU A 133 -21.35 -12.44 3.02
N VAL A 134 -20.17 -12.88 2.57
CA VAL A 134 -19.07 -11.97 2.22
C VAL A 134 -19.19 -11.40 0.80
N ARG A 135 -20.32 -11.60 0.13
CA ARG A 135 -20.65 -11.05 -1.20
C ARG A 135 -19.68 -11.47 -2.30
N VAL A 136 -19.25 -12.73 -2.30
CA VAL A 136 -18.54 -13.33 -3.44
C VAL A 136 -19.59 -13.69 -4.50
N PRO A 137 -19.49 -13.20 -5.74
CA PRO A 137 -20.46 -13.49 -6.79
C PRO A 137 -20.46 -14.99 -7.16
N GLU A 138 -21.63 -15.57 -7.48
CA GLU A 138 -21.80 -16.97 -7.87
C GLU A 138 -21.23 -17.97 -6.82
N PRO A 139 -21.61 -17.89 -5.53
CA PRO A 139 -20.96 -18.65 -4.45
C PRO A 139 -21.06 -20.17 -4.65
N GLN A 140 -22.16 -20.66 -5.26
CA GLN A 140 -22.37 -22.08 -5.57
C GLN A 140 -21.32 -22.64 -6.54
N ARG A 141 -20.86 -21.82 -7.49
CA ARG A 141 -19.80 -22.17 -8.41
C ARG A 141 -18.42 -21.93 -7.81
N ARG A 142 -18.23 -20.76 -7.17
CA ARG A 142 -16.95 -20.33 -6.62
C ARG A 142 -16.42 -21.21 -5.50
N VAL A 143 -17.29 -21.92 -4.79
CA VAL A 143 -16.87 -22.85 -3.74
C VAL A 143 -15.92 -23.94 -4.25
N ASP A 144 -15.99 -24.29 -5.52
CA ASP A 144 -15.12 -25.28 -6.19
C ASP A 144 -13.93 -24.65 -6.91
N ASP A 145 -13.82 -23.31 -6.93
CA ASP A 145 -12.69 -22.61 -7.54
C ASP A 145 -11.47 -22.62 -6.61
N TYR A 146 -10.29 -22.49 -7.22
CA TYR A 146 -9.01 -22.30 -6.54
C TYR A 146 -8.71 -20.81 -6.33
N PRO A 147 -7.90 -20.44 -5.32
CA PRO A 147 -7.59 -19.03 -5.05
C PRO A 147 -7.07 -18.24 -6.25
N HIS A 148 -6.29 -18.87 -7.12
CA HIS A 148 -5.71 -18.21 -8.29
C HIS A 148 -6.73 -17.86 -9.40
N HIS A 149 -7.96 -18.38 -9.34
CA HIS A 149 -9.06 -18.02 -10.25
C HIS A 149 -9.79 -16.73 -9.83
N LEU A 150 -9.47 -16.18 -8.65
CA LEU A 150 -10.16 -15.05 -8.05
C LEU A 150 -9.37 -13.75 -8.18
N SER A 151 -10.08 -12.61 -8.22
CA SER A 151 -9.46 -11.28 -8.06
C SER A 151 -8.93 -11.09 -6.63
N GLY A 152 -8.07 -10.07 -6.42
CA GLY A 152 -7.54 -9.75 -5.08
C GLY A 152 -8.64 -9.54 -4.05
N GLY A 153 -9.64 -8.71 -4.34
CA GLY A 153 -10.77 -8.47 -3.46
C GLY A 153 -11.63 -9.71 -3.20
N GLN A 154 -11.82 -10.59 -4.20
CA GLN A 154 -12.54 -11.85 -4.00
C GLN A 154 -11.77 -12.83 -3.12
N ARG A 155 -10.43 -12.90 -3.23
CA ARG A 155 -9.58 -13.69 -2.33
C ARG A 155 -9.67 -13.18 -0.90
N GLN A 156 -9.64 -11.86 -0.73
CA GLN A 156 -9.79 -11.24 0.59
C GLN A 156 -11.14 -11.61 1.23
N ARG A 157 -12.24 -11.54 0.46
CA ARG A 157 -13.56 -11.97 0.92
C ARG A 157 -13.61 -13.45 1.28
N ALA A 158 -12.98 -14.32 0.50
CA ALA A 158 -12.88 -15.75 0.80
C ALA A 158 -12.07 -16.02 2.08
N MET A 159 -10.99 -15.28 2.32
CA MET A 159 -10.21 -15.34 3.56
C MET A 159 -11.03 -14.88 4.78
N ILE A 160 -11.82 -13.80 4.63
CA ILE A 160 -12.77 -13.37 5.66
C ILE A 160 -13.78 -14.47 5.93
N ALA A 161 -14.39 -15.09 4.89
CA ALA A 161 -15.33 -16.21 5.05
C ALA A 161 -14.72 -17.37 5.85
N ALA A 162 -13.46 -17.73 5.57
CA ALA A 162 -12.76 -18.77 6.33
C ALA A 162 -12.54 -18.35 7.79
N ALA A 163 -12.15 -17.10 8.05
CA ALA A 163 -11.89 -16.60 9.39
C ALA A 163 -13.17 -16.57 10.27
N ILE A 164 -14.34 -16.25 9.70
CA ILE A 164 -15.60 -16.17 10.45
C ILE A 164 -16.40 -17.48 10.46
N ALA A 165 -15.88 -18.56 9.85
CA ALA A 165 -16.63 -19.81 9.67
C ALA A 165 -17.20 -20.37 10.96
N CYS A 166 -16.46 -20.29 12.07
CA CYS A 166 -16.89 -20.77 13.40
C CYS A 166 -17.46 -19.65 14.28
N GLN A 167 -17.73 -18.45 13.76
CA GLN A 167 -18.27 -17.31 14.51
C GLN A 167 -17.39 -16.97 15.73
N PRO A 168 -16.14 -16.50 15.50
CA PRO A 168 -15.19 -16.24 16.58
C PRO A 168 -15.65 -15.09 17.47
N ALA A 169 -15.26 -15.12 18.75
CA ALA A 169 -15.46 -14.00 19.66
C ALA A 169 -14.49 -12.85 19.40
N LEU A 170 -13.28 -13.17 18.90
CA LEU A 170 -12.25 -12.23 18.53
C LEU A 170 -11.80 -12.45 17.09
N LEU A 171 -11.82 -11.39 16.30
CA LEU A 171 -11.19 -11.33 14.98
C LEU A 171 -9.99 -10.40 15.01
N VAL A 172 -8.82 -10.91 14.65
CA VAL A 172 -7.60 -10.10 14.43
C VAL A 172 -7.48 -9.89 12.92
N ALA A 173 -7.53 -8.66 12.47
CA ALA A 173 -7.39 -8.29 11.07
C ALA A 173 -6.06 -7.54 10.87
N ASP A 174 -5.06 -8.24 10.32
CA ASP A 174 -3.73 -7.69 10.08
C ASP A 174 -3.65 -7.13 8.67
N GLU A 175 -3.76 -5.81 8.55
CA GLU A 175 -3.78 -5.06 7.30
C GLU A 175 -4.77 -5.64 6.26
N PRO A 176 -6.05 -5.79 6.60
CA PRO A 176 -7.01 -6.55 5.78
C PRO A 176 -7.33 -5.93 4.42
N THR A 177 -6.85 -4.73 4.16
CA THR A 177 -7.14 -3.96 2.92
C THR A 177 -5.88 -3.58 2.14
N THR A 178 -4.70 -4.03 2.56
CA THR A 178 -3.44 -3.76 1.85
C THR A 178 -3.50 -4.31 0.42
N ALA A 179 -3.01 -3.54 -0.55
CA ALA A 179 -3.02 -3.82 -1.98
C ALA A 179 -4.42 -3.93 -2.64
N LEU A 180 -5.46 -3.42 -1.97
CA LEU A 180 -6.79 -3.26 -2.55
C LEU A 180 -7.00 -1.80 -3.02
N ASP A 181 -7.81 -1.63 -4.05
CA ASP A 181 -8.27 -0.29 -4.44
C ASP A 181 -9.27 0.28 -3.42
N VAL A 182 -9.43 1.60 -3.44
CA VAL A 182 -10.22 2.36 -2.45
C VAL A 182 -11.67 1.86 -2.35
N THR A 183 -12.28 1.50 -3.49
CA THR A 183 -13.66 1.01 -3.54
C THR A 183 -13.80 -0.35 -2.85
N VAL A 184 -12.90 -1.30 -3.16
CA VAL A 184 -12.88 -2.62 -2.52
C VAL A 184 -12.49 -2.50 -1.05
N GLN A 185 -11.55 -1.62 -0.69
CA GLN A 185 -11.18 -1.33 0.70
C GLN A 185 -12.39 -0.91 1.53
N ALA A 186 -13.14 0.10 1.06
CA ALA A 186 -14.35 0.57 1.75
C ALA A 186 -15.39 -0.54 1.93
N GLN A 187 -15.60 -1.39 0.91
CA GLN A 187 -16.51 -2.54 0.98
C GLN A 187 -16.06 -3.60 1.98
N ILE A 188 -14.76 -3.89 2.08
CA ILE A 188 -14.20 -4.87 3.03
C ILE A 188 -14.32 -4.36 4.46
N LEU A 189 -14.00 -3.09 4.72
CA LEU A 189 -14.11 -2.49 6.04
C LEU A 189 -15.57 -2.44 6.52
N LYS A 190 -16.49 -2.06 5.62
CA LYS A 190 -17.92 -2.13 5.91
C LYS A 190 -18.38 -3.56 6.24
N LEU A 191 -17.94 -4.54 5.45
CA LEU A 191 -18.26 -5.94 5.71
C LEU A 191 -17.76 -6.40 7.10
N LEU A 192 -16.54 -6.01 7.48
CA LEU A 192 -15.98 -6.36 8.80
C LEU A 192 -16.78 -5.71 9.94
N ASP A 193 -17.22 -4.46 9.77
CA ASP A 193 -18.03 -3.76 10.75
C ASP A 193 -19.44 -4.35 10.87
N ASP A 194 -20.10 -4.66 9.74
CA ASP A 194 -21.39 -5.37 9.69
C ASP A 194 -21.28 -6.71 10.45
N LEU A 195 -20.26 -7.53 10.11
CA LEU A 195 -20.02 -8.83 10.77
C LEU A 195 -19.70 -8.69 12.26
N ARG A 196 -18.93 -7.65 12.66
CA ARG A 196 -18.66 -7.35 14.06
C ARG A 196 -19.96 -7.11 14.84
N GLY A 197 -20.85 -6.30 14.26
CA GLY A 197 -22.15 -6.00 14.85
C GLY A 197 -23.05 -7.23 14.95
N ASP A 198 -23.19 -7.99 13.87
CA ASP A 198 -24.07 -9.15 13.77
C ASP A 198 -23.63 -10.32 14.69
N LEU A 199 -22.33 -10.53 14.81
CA LEU A 199 -21.76 -11.63 15.61
C LEU A 199 -21.40 -11.21 17.05
N GLY A 200 -21.43 -9.91 17.37
CA GLY A 200 -21.02 -9.38 18.68
C GLY A 200 -19.54 -9.60 18.98
N MET A 201 -18.69 -9.79 17.95
CA MET A 201 -17.27 -10.08 18.11
C MET A 201 -16.44 -8.83 18.37
N GLY A 202 -15.32 -8.96 19.12
CA GLY A 202 -14.29 -7.93 19.19
C GLY A 202 -13.43 -7.95 17.93
N LEU A 203 -13.03 -6.77 17.44
CA LEU A 203 -12.15 -6.61 16.27
C LEU A 203 -10.86 -5.90 16.65
N LEU A 204 -9.71 -6.59 16.52
CA LEU A 204 -8.38 -5.97 16.56
C LEU A 204 -7.96 -5.65 15.12
N LEU A 205 -8.06 -4.39 14.73
CA LEU A 205 -7.73 -3.92 13.40
C LEU A 205 -6.31 -3.37 13.37
N ILE A 206 -5.40 -4.04 12.68
CA ILE A 206 -4.04 -3.56 12.46
C ILE A 206 -4.02 -2.86 11.09
N THR A 207 -3.58 -1.61 11.08
CA THR A 207 -3.45 -0.82 9.84
C THR A 207 -2.44 0.31 10.02
N HIS A 208 -1.90 0.79 8.93
CA HIS A 208 -1.10 2.02 8.89
C HIS A 208 -1.92 3.23 8.37
N ASP A 209 -3.16 3.01 7.91
CA ASP A 209 -4.05 4.04 7.36
C ASP A 209 -4.88 4.70 8.48
N LEU A 210 -4.51 5.94 8.84
CA LEU A 210 -5.20 6.72 9.88
C LEU A 210 -6.60 7.18 9.48
N ALA A 211 -6.88 7.30 8.18
CA ALA A 211 -8.21 7.65 7.71
C ALA A 211 -9.18 6.48 7.94
N VAL A 212 -8.72 5.25 7.70
CA VAL A 212 -9.45 4.03 8.06
C VAL A 212 -9.73 3.97 9.56
N VAL A 213 -8.72 4.29 10.38
CA VAL A 213 -8.88 4.30 11.85
C VAL A 213 -9.93 5.31 12.29
N GLY A 214 -9.91 6.51 11.74
CA GLY A 214 -10.89 7.56 12.08
C GLY A 214 -12.33 7.16 11.77
N GLU A 215 -12.52 6.41 10.70
CA GLU A 215 -13.86 6.00 10.26
C GLU A 215 -14.38 4.74 10.96
N TRP A 216 -13.50 3.76 11.25
CA TRP A 216 -13.93 2.40 11.62
C TRP A 216 -13.55 1.97 13.04
N ALA A 217 -12.62 2.66 13.73
CA ALA A 217 -12.21 2.29 15.06
C ALA A 217 -12.97 3.04 16.16
N ASP A 218 -13.25 2.34 17.27
CA ASP A 218 -13.76 2.95 18.51
C ASP A 218 -12.61 3.52 19.33
N ARG A 219 -11.51 2.76 19.45
CA ARG A 219 -10.28 3.15 20.12
C ARG A 219 -9.08 2.87 19.24
N VAL A 220 -8.02 3.60 19.48
CA VAL A 220 -6.75 3.44 18.77
C VAL A 220 -5.59 3.38 19.76
N ALA A 221 -4.67 2.45 19.52
CA ALA A 221 -3.39 2.34 20.19
C ALA A 221 -2.27 2.56 19.16
N VAL A 222 -1.37 3.50 19.44
CA VAL A 222 -0.25 3.88 18.58
C VAL A 222 1.02 3.20 19.06
N MET A 223 1.69 2.47 18.19
CA MET A 223 2.95 1.79 18.45
C MET A 223 4.11 2.41 17.66
N VAL A 224 5.26 2.48 18.30
CA VAL A 224 6.54 2.83 17.68
C VAL A 224 7.67 2.04 18.32
N GLN A 225 8.56 1.46 17.51
CA GLN A 225 9.76 0.72 17.99
C GLN A 225 9.47 -0.34 19.08
N GLY A 226 8.31 -1.00 18.98
CA GLY A 226 7.89 -2.06 19.90
C GLY A 226 7.13 -1.58 21.13
N GLU A 227 6.98 -0.27 21.34
CA GLU A 227 6.31 0.31 22.49
C GLU A 227 4.98 0.97 22.11
N LYS A 228 3.96 0.87 22.98
CA LYS A 228 2.75 1.65 22.88
C LYS A 228 3.00 3.04 23.44
N VAL A 229 2.87 4.06 22.61
CA VAL A 229 3.18 5.45 23.00
C VAL A 229 1.93 6.28 23.30
N GLU A 230 0.80 5.91 22.74
CA GLU A 230 -0.46 6.61 22.98
C GLU A 230 -1.64 5.67 22.78
N GLU A 231 -2.72 5.86 23.55
CA GLU A 231 -3.98 5.13 23.41
C GLU A 231 -5.15 6.00 23.82
N GLY A 232 -6.28 5.88 23.11
CA GLY A 232 -7.50 6.64 23.43
C GLY A 232 -8.65 6.36 22.50
N ALA A 233 -9.79 7.01 22.73
CA ALA A 233 -10.88 7.00 21.76
C ALA A 233 -10.40 7.58 20.43
N ALA A 234 -10.75 6.94 19.31
CA ALA A 234 -10.28 7.36 17.99
C ALA A 234 -10.62 8.84 17.70
N SER A 235 -11.83 9.27 18.03
CA SER A 235 -12.28 10.65 17.87
C SER A 235 -11.43 11.68 18.60
N THR A 236 -10.99 11.36 19.84
CA THR A 236 -10.22 12.29 20.66
C THR A 236 -8.74 12.27 20.25
N LEU A 237 -8.17 11.09 20.07
CA LEU A 237 -6.73 10.94 19.80
C LEU A 237 -6.35 11.50 18.42
N LEU A 238 -7.21 11.27 17.41
CA LEU A 238 -6.96 11.78 16.06
C LEU A 238 -7.18 13.30 15.95
N GLY A 239 -8.07 13.86 16.77
CA GLY A 239 -8.29 15.31 16.82
C GLY A 239 -7.26 16.07 17.68
N GLN A 240 -6.78 15.44 18.77
CA GLN A 240 -5.89 16.06 19.75
C GLN A 240 -4.77 15.10 20.19
N PRO A 241 -3.85 14.74 19.31
CA PRO A 241 -2.74 13.84 19.63
C PRO A 241 -1.78 14.50 20.63
N ARG A 242 -1.37 13.76 21.65
CA ARG A 242 -0.47 14.24 22.70
C ARG A 242 0.98 13.87 22.41
N HIS A 243 1.20 12.63 21.95
CA HIS A 243 2.56 12.14 21.70
C HIS A 243 3.14 12.75 20.41
N PRO A 244 4.42 13.20 20.38
CA PRO A 244 5.05 13.81 19.21
C PRO A 244 5.01 12.89 17.96
N TYR A 245 5.18 11.58 18.15
CA TYR A 245 5.10 10.60 17.06
C TYR A 245 3.71 10.53 16.44
N THR A 246 2.64 10.50 17.26
CA THR A 246 1.26 10.51 16.79
C THR A 246 0.94 11.78 15.99
N ARG A 247 1.40 12.93 16.49
CA ARG A 247 1.31 14.21 15.75
C ARG A 247 2.03 14.15 14.41
N GLY A 248 3.20 13.52 14.39
CA GLY A 248 3.98 13.31 13.17
C GLY A 248 3.25 12.44 12.14
N LEU A 249 2.70 11.30 12.58
CA LEU A 249 1.92 10.40 11.71
C LEU A 249 0.71 11.11 11.09
N LEU A 250 -0.04 11.88 11.91
CA LEU A 250 -1.20 12.63 11.46
C LEU A 250 -0.82 13.76 10.50
N GLY A 251 0.29 14.45 10.79
CA GLY A 251 0.79 15.52 9.92
C GLY A 251 1.34 15.02 8.58
N ALA A 252 1.86 13.79 8.54
CA ALA A 252 2.35 13.15 7.31
C ALA A 252 1.24 12.45 6.50
N SER A 253 0.05 12.24 7.09
CA SER A 253 -1.09 11.62 6.43
C SER A 253 -1.76 12.61 5.47
N LEU A 254 -1.82 12.23 4.21
CA LEU A 254 -2.47 13.02 3.15
C LEU A 254 -3.99 12.86 3.18
N ARG A 255 -4.69 13.94 2.84
CA ARG A 255 -6.16 13.96 2.69
C ARG A 255 -6.55 14.66 1.40
N LEU A 256 -7.68 14.26 0.84
CA LEU A 256 -8.19 14.90 -0.37
C LEU A 256 -8.72 16.33 -0.11
N ASP A 257 -9.17 16.60 1.11
CA ASP A 257 -9.72 17.90 1.52
C ASP A 257 -8.63 18.94 1.83
N ASP A 258 -7.39 18.52 2.01
CA ASP A 258 -6.27 19.42 2.26
C ASP A 258 -5.95 20.19 0.97
N ALA A 259 -5.92 21.51 1.03
CA ALA A 259 -5.46 22.37 -0.07
C ALA A 259 -3.93 22.24 -0.31
N THR A 260 -3.37 21.09 0.07
CA THR A 260 -1.94 20.80 0.09
C THR A 260 -1.53 20.29 -1.28
N HIS A 261 -0.79 21.10 -2.03
CA HIS A 261 -0.19 20.72 -3.31
C HIS A 261 1.33 20.91 -3.24
N TYR A 262 2.10 20.02 -3.86
CA TYR A 262 3.58 20.05 -3.81
C TYR A 262 4.17 21.39 -4.22
N SER A 263 3.50 22.13 -5.10
CA SER A 263 3.94 23.47 -5.52
C SER A 263 3.86 24.53 -4.43
N ARG A 264 3.11 24.26 -3.35
CA ARG A 264 2.89 25.20 -2.24
C ARG A 264 3.59 24.77 -0.96
N LEU A 265 3.52 23.48 -0.63
CA LEU A 265 3.99 22.95 0.65
C LEU A 265 4.74 21.62 0.45
N ARG A 266 5.73 21.35 1.31
CA ARG A 266 6.33 20.03 1.49
C ARG A 266 5.59 19.28 2.59
N LEU A 267 5.54 17.96 2.47
CA LEU A 267 4.94 17.12 3.51
C LEU A 267 5.84 17.12 4.75
N PRO A 268 5.25 17.18 5.95
CA PRO A 268 5.99 17.01 7.18
C PRO A 268 6.61 15.62 7.26
N GLU A 269 7.86 15.53 7.73
CA GLU A 269 8.61 14.29 7.90
C GLU A 269 8.84 14.01 9.37
N ILE A 270 8.65 12.77 9.80
CA ILE A 270 9.05 12.33 11.13
C ILE A 270 10.55 12.07 11.11
N ARG A 271 11.32 12.83 11.88
CA ARG A 271 12.75 12.59 12.09
C ARG A 271 12.98 12.06 13.49
N THR A 272 13.59 10.88 13.55
CA THR A 272 13.99 10.26 14.82
C THR A 272 15.44 10.61 15.11
N ARG A 273 15.70 11.13 16.29
CA ARG A 273 17.05 11.34 16.84
C ARG A 273 17.16 10.58 18.15
N LEU A 274 18.34 10.04 18.45
CA LEU A 274 18.60 9.50 19.77
C LEU A 274 18.92 10.65 20.71
N ASP A 275 18.26 10.70 21.85
CA ASP A 275 18.61 11.60 22.94
C ASP A 275 19.98 11.20 23.49
N PRO A 276 21.00 12.07 23.49
CA PRO A 276 22.34 11.73 23.96
C PRO A 276 22.37 11.33 25.43
N ALA A 277 21.44 11.83 26.25
CA ALA A 277 21.43 11.59 27.70
C ALA A 277 20.73 10.28 28.08
N SER A 278 19.63 9.94 27.40
CA SER A 278 18.81 8.77 27.76
C SER A 278 18.96 7.60 26.77
N GLY A 279 19.57 7.81 25.61
CA GLY A 279 19.61 6.83 24.50
C GLY A 279 18.25 6.52 23.88
N LYS A 280 17.19 7.21 24.29
CA LYS A 280 15.84 6.98 23.80
C LYS A 280 15.58 7.76 22.49
N PRO A 281 14.74 7.24 21.60
CA PRO A 281 14.35 7.95 20.42
C PRO A 281 13.48 9.18 20.77
N VAL A 282 13.86 10.33 20.23
CA VAL A 282 13.07 11.56 20.25
C VAL A 282 12.55 11.81 18.84
N PHE A 283 11.25 11.96 18.74
CA PHE A 283 10.56 12.18 17.48
C PHE A 283 10.33 13.68 17.27
N GLY A 284 10.82 14.21 16.16
CA GLY A 284 10.59 15.59 15.73
C GLY A 284 9.83 15.62 14.41
N LEU A 285 8.87 16.53 14.29
CA LEU A 285 8.23 16.83 13.03
C LEU A 285 9.03 17.94 12.34
N VAL A 286 9.52 17.67 11.14
CA VAL A 286 10.29 18.63 10.34
C VAL A 286 9.58 18.78 8.99
N THR A 287 9.15 19.99 8.66
CA THR A 287 8.72 20.31 7.30
C THR A 287 9.93 20.79 6.52
N PRO A 288 10.40 20.06 5.48
CA PRO A 288 11.53 20.50 4.69
C PRO A 288 11.24 21.87 4.07
N PRO A 289 12.24 22.78 4.02
CA PRO A 289 12.07 24.05 3.33
C PRO A 289 11.79 23.78 1.84
N ARG A 290 10.90 24.58 1.25
CA ARG A 290 10.70 24.54 -0.18
C ARG A 290 11.93 25.12 -0.87
N ALA A 291 12.58 24.37 -1.76
CA ALA A 291 13.52 24.95 -2.69
C ALA A 291 12.77 25.99 -3.58
N PRO A 292 13.39 27.15 -3.91
CA PRO A 292 12.76 28.08 -4.84
C PRO A 292 12.45 27.30 -6.13
N ALA A 293 11.16 27.28 -6.52
CA ALA A 293 10.74 26.61 -7.75
C ALA A 293 11.57 27.22 -8.89
N ALA A 294 12.28 26.38 -9.63
CA ALA A 294 12.84 26.81 -10.90
C ALA A 294 11.66 27.37 -11.69
N ALA A 295 11.74 28.66 -12.05
CA ALA A 295 10.66 29.30 -12.79
C ALA A 295 10.36 28.43 -14.01
N ASN A 296 9.10 27.98 -14.13
CA ASN A 296 8.66 27.28 -15.33
C ASN A 296 9.06 28.15 -16.51
N ASP A 297 10.01 27.68 -17.28
CA ASP A 297 10.51 28.41 -18.44
C ASP A 297 9.37 28.44 -19.47
N PRO A 298 8.73 29.60 -19.72
CA PRO A 298 7.63 29.66 -20.70
C PRO A 298 8.07 29.22 -22.10
N ALA A 299 9.37 29.17 -22.39
CA ALA A 299 9.94 28.64 -23.63
C ALA A 299 9.79 27.10 -23.75
N ALA A 300 9.66 26.36 -22.64
CA ALA A 300 9.41 24.91 -22.69
C ALA A 300 8.03 24.56 -23.26
N SER A 301 7.05 25.45 -23.12
CA SER A 301 5.69 25.28 -23.67
C SER A 301 5.62 25.54 -25.19
N ALA A 302 6.65 26.16 -25.79
CA ALA A 302 6.63 26.51 -27.21
C ALA A 302 6.91 25.31 -28.15
N ASN A 303 7.43 24.19 -27.63
CA ASN A 303 7.88 23.05 -28.44
C ASN A 303 6.86 21.87 -28.52
N GLY A 304 5.61 22.07 -28.10
CA GLY A 304 4.62 21.01 -28.06
C GLY A 304 4.77 20.04 -26.87
N PRO A 305 3.92 19.00 -26.78
CA PRO A 305 3.95 18.04 -25.67
C PRO A 305 5.22 17.18 -25.71
N LEU A 306 5.76 16.84 -24.52
CA LEU A 306 6.89 15.92 -24.38
C LEU A 306 6.48 14.50 -24.79
N LEU A 307 5.34 14.02 -24.29
CA LEU A 307 4.76 12.73 -24.67
C LEU A 307 3.36 12.97 -25.24
N GLN A 308 3.05 12.30 -26.34
CA GLN A 308 1.70 12.28 -26.91
C GLN A 308 1.32 10.83 -27.21
N VAL A 309 0.18 10.41 -26.72
CA VAL A 309 -0.40 9.08 -26.91
C VAL A 309 -1.69 9.25 -27.70
N GLN A 310 -1.85 8.50 -28.79
CA GLN A 310 -2.97 8.63 -29.72
C GLN A 310 -3.60 7.27 -29.96
N ASP A 311 -4.86 7.09 -29.58
CA ASP A 311 -5.72 5.90 -29.80
C ASP A 311 -4.99 4.57 -29.45
N LEU A 312 -4.23 4.56 -28.35
CA LEU A 312 -3.39 3.43 -27.96
C LEU A 312 -4.25 2.26 -27.49
N ARG A 313 -4.01 1.07 -28.08
CA ARG A 313 -4.65 -0.18 -27.69
C ARG A 313 -3.62 -1.24 -27.34
N VAL A 314 -3.86 -1.92 -26.21
CA VAL A 314 -3.03 -3.06 -25.79
C VAL A 314 -3.94 -4.23 -25.46
N GLN A 315 -3.65 -5.38 -26.06
CA GLN A 315 -4.48 -6.58 -25.98
C GLN A 315 -3.69 -7.78 -25.47
N TYR A 316 -4.36 -8.60 -24.67
CA TYR A 316 -3.84 -9.90 -24.25
C TYR A 316 -4.64 -11.03 -24.92
N ARG A 317 -3.95 -12.03 -25.42
CA ARG A 317 -4.58 -13.28 -25.87
C ARG A 317 -4.68 -14.24 -24.69
N THR A 318 -5.90 -14.62 -24.37
CA THR A 318 -6.21 -15.58 -23.30
C THR A 318 -6.87 -16.82 -23.93
N SER A 319 -6.96 -17.91 -23.17
CA SER A 319 -7.70 -19.11 -23.58
C SER A 319 -9.20 -18.84 -23.88
N ARG A 320 -9.74 -17.70 -23.40
CA ARG A 320 -11.14 -17.28 -23.56
C ARG A 320 -11.33 -16.25 -24.69
N GLY A 321 -10.26 -15.88 -25.40
CA GLY A 321 -10.30 -14.87 -26.47
C GLY A 321 -9.33 -13.71 -26.27
N VAL A 322 -9.53 -12.63 -27.00
CA VAL A 322 -8.73 -11.40 -26.92
C VAL A 322 -9.41 -10.43 -25.95
N THR A 323 -8.64 -9.96 -24.96
CA THR A 323 -9.10 -8.94 -24.00
C THR A 323 -8.28 -7.67 -24.19
N ALA A 324 -8.95 -6.54 -24.45
CA ALA A 324 -8.31 -5.23 -24.50
C ALA A 324 -8.13 -4.72 -23.05
N ALA A 325 -6.87 -4.60 -22.62
CA ALA A 325 -6.54 -4.02 -21.31
C ALA A 325 -6.34 -2.50 -21.37
N VAL A 326 -6.00 -1.98 -22.55
CA VAL A 326 -6.01 -0.55 -22.91
C VAL A 326 -6.76 -0.45 -24.23
N ASP A 327 -7.76 0.41 -24.28
CA ASP A 327 -8.70 0.50 -25.41
C ASP A 327 -8.94 1.95 -25.84
N GLY A 328 -8.15 2.42 -26.82
CA GLY A 328 -8.32 3.74 -27.45
C GLY A 328 -7.89 4.91 -26.53
N VAL A 329 -6.83 4.73 -25.74
CA VAL A 329 -6.35 5.76 -24.82
C VAL A 329 -5.60 6.84 -25.57
N SER A 330 -5.97 8.11 -25.34
CA SER A 330 -5.30 9.30 -25.88
C SER A 330 -5.09 10.33 -24.78
N PHE A 331 -3.87 10.84 -24.65
CA PHE A 331 -3.50 11.94 -23.73
C PHE A 331 -2.12 12.50 -24.07
N GLU A 332 -1.77 13.62 -23.46
CA GLU A 332 -0.49 14.30 -23.62
C GLU A 332 0.15 14.57 -22.26
N ILE A 333 1.48 14.74 -22.24
CA ILE A 333 2.24 15.22 -21.08
C ILE A 333 3.15 16.35 -21.56
N ALA A 334 3.03 17.52 -20.94
CA ALA A 334 3.93 18.64 -21.21
C ALA A 334 5.31 18.44 -20.53
N ALA A 335 6.32 19.14 -21.02
CA ALA A 335 7.63 19.14 -20.37
C ALA A 335 7.52 19.75 -18.96
N GLY A 336 8.06 19.07 -17.95
CA GLY A 336 8.00 19.47 -16.54
C GLY A 336 6.64 19.26 -15.87
N GLU A 337 5.63 18.71 -16.56
CA GLU A 337 4.30 18.40 -16.00
C GLU A 337 4.33 17.10 -15.21
N THR A 338 3.53 17.03 -14.14
CA THR A 338 3.16 15.79 -13.46
C THR A 338 1.71 15.45 -13.78
N VAL A 339 1.49 14.39 -14.57
CA VAL A 339 0.16 13.85 -14.85
C VAL A 339 -0.12 12.67 -13.93
N GLY A 340 -1.18 12.76 -13.13
CA GLY A 340 -1.67 11.66 -12.30
C GLY A 340 -2.55 10.71 -13.11
N LEU A 341 -2.40 9.40 -12.93
CA LEU A 341 -3.28 8.38 -13.51
C LEU A 341 -3.90 7.55 -12.39
N VAL A 342 -5.22 7.65 -12.24
CA VAL A 342 -5.97 6.97 -11.18
C VAL A 342 -7.02 6.01 -11.74
N GLY A 343 -7.48 5.07 -10.93
CA GLY A 343 -8.52 4.09 -11.27
C GLY A 343 -8.38 2.83 -10.42
N GLU A 344 -9.38 1.97 -10.45
CA GLU A 344 -9.40 0.70 -9.72
C GLU A 344 -8.31 -0.28 -10.17
N SER A 345 -8.00 -1.25 -9.32
CA SER A 345 -7.06 -2.33 -9.66
C SER A 345 -7.56 -3.12 -10.87
N GLY A 346 -6.67 -3.37 -11.84
CA GLY A 346 -7.03 -4.10 -13.06
C GLY A 346 -7.68 -3.25 -14.18
N CYS A 347 -7.89 -1.94 -14.01
CA CYS A 347 -8.46 -1.09 -15.07
C CYS A 347 -7.50 -0.80 -16.26
N GLY A 348 -6.23 -1.26 -16.18
CA GLY A 348 -5.27 -1.15 -17.29
C GLY A 348 -4.07 -0.22 -17.05
N LYS A 349 -3.94 0.46 -15.89
CA LYS A 349 -2.86 1.42 -15.57
C LYS A 349 -1.46 0.85 -15.78
N SER A 350 -1.16 -0.29 -15.14
CA SER A 350 0.16 -0.93 -15.27
C SER A 350 0.40 -1.55 -16.66
N THR A 351 -0.66 -1.88 -17.41
CA THR A 351 -0.53 -2.27 -18.81
C THR A 351 -0.15 -1.07 -19.67
N LEU A 352 -0.79 0.07 -19.44
CA LEU A 352 -0.47 1.32 -20.12
C LEU A 352 0.99 1.75 -19.82
N SER A 353 1.41 1.74 -18.55
CA SER A 353 2.78 2.10 -18.16
C SER A 353 3.83 1.22 -18.85
N ARG A 354 3.60 -0.10 -18.90
CA ARG A 354 4.49 -1.04 -19.59
C ARG A 354 4.51 -0.87 -21.12
N ALA A 355 3.39 -0.47 -21.71
CA ALA A 355 3.34 -0.16 -23.14
C ALA A 355 4.13 1.12 -23.44
N LEU A 356 4.01 2.14 -22.59
CA LEU A 356 4.75 3.40 -22.73
C LEU A 356 6.26 3.23 -22.61
N VAL A 357 6.78 2.35 -21.73
CA VAL A 357 8.22 2.02 -21.68
C VAL A 357 8.63 0.95 -22.69
N ARG A 358 7.70 0.54 -23.58
CA ARG A 358 7.94 -0.46 -24.63
C ARG A 358 8.33 -1.85 -24.11
N LEU A 359 7.85 -2.22 -22.93
CA LEU A 359 7.91 -3.59 -22.41
C LEU A 359 6.80 -4.46 -23.01
N LEU A 360 5.69 -3.86 -23.39
CA LEU A 360 4.58 -4.49 -24.11
C LEU A 360 4.40 -3.78 -25.46
N PRO A 361 4.27 -4.52 -26.57
CA PRO A 361 3.94 -3.91 -27.86
C PRO A 361 2.47 -3.47 -27.86
N PRO A 362 2.13 -2.28 -28.37
CA PRO A 362 0.75 -1.90 -28.61
C PRO A 362 0.16 -2.71 -29.77
N ALA A 363 -1.14 -2.97 -29.71
CA ALA A 363 -1.88 -3.59 -30.82
C ALA A 363 -2.19 -2.57 -31.93
N SER A 364 -2.44 -1.30 -31.56
CA SER A 364 -2.63 -0.16 -32.46
C SER A 364 -2.44 1.15 -31.70
N GLY A 365 -2.47 2.26 -32.42
CA GLY A 365 -2.29 3.61 -31.90
C GLY A 365 -0.85 4.10 -32.06
N ARG A 366 -0.56 5.32 -31.56
CA ARG A 366 0.75 5.96 -31.68
C ARG A 366 1.26 6.48 -30.36
N ILE A 367 2.59 6.44 -30.21
CA ILE A 367 3.32 7.03 -29.09
C ILE A 367 4.38 7.96 -29.68
N LEU A 368 4.24 9.27 -29.44
CA LEU A 368 5.23 10.27 -29.88
C LEU A 368 5.97 10.81 -28.66
N LEU A 369 7.29 10.94 -28.75
CA LEU A 369 8.16 11.53 -27.73
C LEU A 369 8.94 12.71 -28.31
N GLY A 370 8.61 13.94 -27.86
CA GLY A 370 9.17 15.16 -28.43
C GLY A 370 8.84 15.34 -29.92
N GLY A 371 7.64 14.92 -30.34
CA GLY A 371 7.17 14.96 -31.73
C GLY A 371 7.66 13.80 -32.62
N GLU A 372 8.58 12.96 -32.13
CA GLU A 372 9.08 11.78 -32.86
C GLU A 372 8.15 10.59 -32.64
N ASP A 373 7.66 9.95 -33.72
CA ASP A 373 6.88 8.70 -33.60
C ASP A 373 7.78 7.55 -33.16
N THR A 374 7.46 7.00 -31.99
CA THR A 374 8.20 5.92 -31.34
C THR A 374 7.43 4.61 -31.31
N THR A 375 6.35 4.50 -32.10
CA THR A 375 5.44 3.34 -32.11
C THR A 375 6.16 2.09 -32.66
N GLU A 376 6.98 2.25 -33.69
CA GLU A 376 7.75 1.18 -34.28
C GLU A 376 9.24 1.55 -34.24
N LEU A 377 9.97 1.01 -33.28
CA LEU A 377 11.40 1.27 -33.10
C LEU A 377 12.21 -0.01 -33.31
N ASP A 378 13.30 0.09 -34.08
CA ASP A 378 14.34 -0.93 -34.10
C ASP A 378 15.09 -0.98 -32.76
N ALA A 379 15.92 -2.01 -32.58
CA ALA A 379 16.64 -2.24 -31.31
C ALA A 379 17.53 -1.05 -30.89
N GLY A 380 18.16 -0.37 -31.85
CA GLY A 380 19.06 0.76 -31.60
C GLY A 380 18.30 2.01 -31.14
N ARG A 381 17.24 2.36 -31.84
CA ARG A 381 16.36 3.48 -31.49
C ARG A 381 15.58 3.22 -30.19
N LEU A 382 15.21 1.96 -29.93
CA LEU A 382 14.57 1.54 -28.68
C LEU A 382 15.47 1.79 -27.46
N ALA A 383 16.78 1.57 -27.58
CA ALA A 383 17.73 1.87 -26.50
C ALA A 383 17.76 3.36 -26.19
N GLY A 384 17.80 4.23 -27.22
CA GLY A 384 17.71 5.69 -27.06
C GLY A 384 16.39 6.16 -26.46
N TYR A 385 15.27 5.56 -26.88
CA TYR A 385 13.96 5.83 -26.29
C TYR A 385 13.92 5.47 -24.79
N ARG A 386 14.37 4.27 -24.43
CA ARG A 386 14.41 3.79 -23.04
C ARG A 386 15.36 4.59 -22.15
N GLN A 387 16.37 5.27 -22.71
CA GLN A 387 17.19 6.21 -21.94
C GLN A 387 16.40 7.47 -21.56
N ARG A 388 15.51 7.95 -22.45
CA ARG A 388 14.71 9.17 -22.26
C ARG A 388 13.45 8.93 -21.43
N VAL A 389 12.92 7.70 -21.43
CA VAL A 389 11.71 7.29 -20.69
C VAL A 389 12.09 6.15 -19.73
N GLN A 390 12.01 6.42 -18.44
CA GLN A 390 12.33 5.43 -17.40
C GLN A 390 11.11 5.11 -16.54
N MET A 391 11.18 4.01 -15.80
CA MET A 391 10.09 3.55 -14.95
C MET A 391 10.58 3.24 -13.53
N ILE A 392 9.85 3.75 -12.55
CA ILE A 392 9.94 3.33 -11.15
C ILE A 392 8.82 2.32 -10.93
N PHE A 393 9.18 1.09 -10.56
CA PHE A 393 8.25 -0.04 -10.43
C PHE A 393 7.57 -0.05 -9.06
N GLN A 394 6.39 -0.64 -9.00
CA GLN A 394 5.55 -0.77 -7.81
C GLN A 394 6.25 -1.52 -6.66
N ASP A 395 6.94 -2.62 -6.95
CA ASP A 395 7.61 -3.44 -5.95
C ASP A 395 9.14 -3.21 -5.98
N PRO A 396 9.69 -2.52 -4.97
CA PRO A 396 11.13 -2.30 -4.89
C PRO A 396 11.92 -3.59 -4.64
N TYR A 397 11.29 -4.65 -4.07
CA TYR A 397 11.94 -5.95 -3.85
C TYR A 397 12.10 -6.70 -5.15
N ALA A 398 11.02 -6.86 -5.91
CA ALA A 398 11.05 -7.59 -7.17
C ALA A 398 11.82 -6.86 -8.27
N SER A 399 11.93 -5.53 -8.17
CA SER A 399 12.58 -4.72 -9.19
C SER A 399 14.11 -4.70 -9.13
N LEU A 400 14.72 -5.05 -7.98
CA LEU A 400 16.16 -5.05 -7.77
C LEU A 400 16.71 -6.48 -7.73
N ASN A 401 17.81 -6.75 -8.44
CA ASN A 401 18.46 -8.05 -8.36
C ASN A 401 19.14 -8.22 -6.99
N PRO A 402 18.70 -9.19 -6.14
CA PRO A 402 19.24 -9.33 -4.80
C PRO A 402 20.70 -9.82 -4.75
N ARG A 403 21.25 -10.26 -5.87
CA ARG A 403 22.64 -10.75 -6.00
C ARG A 403 23.62 -9.67 -6.45
N HIS A 404 23.15 -8.49 -6.79
CA HIS A 404 23.97 -7.36 -7.21
C HIS A 404 24.06 -6.34 -6.07
N THR A 405 25.22 -5.73 -5.92
CA THR A 405 25.39 -4.56 -5.06
C THR A 405 24.67 -3.34 -5.65
N VAL A 406 24.45 -2.31 -4.84
CA VAL A 406 23.90 -1.03 -5.34
C VAL A 406 24.78 -0.46 -6.44
N ALA A 407 26.11 -0.57 -6.31
CA ALA A 407 27.05 -0.13 -7.35
C ALA A 407 26.81 -0.87 -8.66
N ASP A 408 26.69 -2.21 -8.63
CA ASP A 408 26.45 -3.02 -9.81
C ASP A 408 25.14 -2.68 -10.50
N ILE A 409 24.07 -2.43 -9.73
CA ILE A 409 22.73 -2.07 -10.23
C ILE A 409 22.80 -0.73 -10.99
N LEU A 410 23.44 0.29 -10.41
CA LEU A 410 23.54 1.62 -11.02
C LEU A 410 24.49 1.62 -12.21
N GLU A 411 25.63 0.92 -12.08
CA GLU A 411 26.62 0.84 -13.17
C GLU A 411 26.07 0.07 -14.37
N ALA A 412 25.30 -1.01 -14.14
CA ALA A 412 24.69 -1.80 -15.21
C ALA A 412 23.76 -0.95 -16.08
N ALA A 413 22.94 -0.08 -15.50
CA ALA A 413 22.08 0.85 -16.24
C ALA A 413 22.91 1.75 -17.19
N LEU A 414 23.98 2.35 -16.69
CA LEU A 414 24.86 3.22 -17.49
C LEU A 414 25.60 2.45 -18.58
N ARG A 415 26.04 1.24 -18.31
CA ARG A 415 26.77 0.38 -19.29
C ARG A 415 25.87 -0.09 -20.41
N ILE A 416 24.64 -0.51 -20.11
CA ILE A 416 23.63 -0.92 -21.09
C ILE A 416 23.32 0.24 -22.06
N HIS A 417 23.29 1.45 -21.56
CA HIS A 417 23.05 2.66 -22.36
C HIS A 417 24.34 3.32 -22.88
N HIS A 418 25.42 2.54 -22.99
CA HIS A 418 26.68 2.92 -23.65
C HIS A 418 27.40 4.14 -23.09
N VAL A 419 27.24 4.47 -21.81
CA VAL A 419 28.09 5.46 -21.13
C VAL A 419 29.49 4.85 -20.94
N LYS A 420 30.40 5.06 -21.88
CA LYS A 420 31.69 4.36 -21.95
C LYS A 420 32.71 4.87 -20.92
N ASP A 421 32.72 6.17 -20.65
CA ASP A 421 33.65 6.79 -19.72
C ASP A 421 33.37 6.33 -18.27
N ARG A 422 34.39 5.72 -17.64
CA ARG A 422 34.35 5.21 -16.28
C ARG A 422 34.19 6.32 -15.24
N ASP A 423 34.87 7.45 -15.46
CA ASP A 423 34.82 8.57 -14.51
C ASP A 423 33.47 9.28 -14.59
N GLU A 424 32.90 9.39 -15.78
CA GLU A 424 31.54 9.91 -15.95
C GLU A 424 30.51 8.99 -15.27
N ARG A 425 30.60 7.65 -15.41
CA ARG A 425 29.72 6.73 -14.69
C ARG A 425 29.83 6.93 -13.19
N ARG A 426 31.06 7.01 -12.67
CA ARG A 426 31.30 7.22 -11.24
C ARG A 426 30.73 8.56 -10.75
N ARG A 427 30.92 9.64 -11.50
CA ARG A 427 30.34 10.96 -11.18
C ARG A 427 28.82 10.89 -11.11
N ARG A 428 28.15 10.28 -12.11
CA ARG A 428 26.68 10.15 -12.13
C ARG A 428 26.17 9.30 -10.98
N ILE A 429 26.84 8.19 -10.67
CA ILE A 429 26.47 7.31 -9.54
C ILE A 429 26.57 8.07 -8.22
N LEU A 430 27.66 8.79 -7.97
CA LEU A 430 27.81 9.54 -6.71
C LEU A 430 26.79 10.68 -6.62
N HIS A 431 26.57 11.40 -7.71
CA HIS A 431 25.58 12.48 -7.75
C HIS A 431 24.17 11.98 -7.47
N ILE A 432 23.73 10.90 -8.11
CA ILE A 432 22.38 10.37 -7.88
C ILE A 432 22.23 9.78 -6.47
N LEU A 433 23.29 9.18 -5.89
CA LEU A 433 23.24 8.72 -4.49
C LEU A 433 23.03 9.87 -3.52
N ASP A 434 23.79 10.95 -3.71
CA ASP A 434 23.65 12.15 -2.89
C ASP A 434 22.25 12.76 -3.07
N ALA A 435 21.71 12.82 -4.30
CA ALA A 435 20.37 13.34 -4.61
C ALA A 435 19.24 12.51 -3.98
N VAL A 436 19.37 11.15 -3.93
CA VAL A 436 18.35 10.31 -3.26
C VAL A 436 18.57 10.16 -1.76
N GLY A 437 19.58 10.82 -1.19
CA GLY A 437 19.89 10.80 0.24
C GLY A 437 20.39 9.46 0.75
N LEU A 438 21.14 8.70 -0.05
CA LEU A 438 21.81 7.47 0.37
C LEU A 438 23.29 7.72 0.66
N PRO A 439 23.86 7.16 1.74
CA PRO A 439 25.27 7.31 2.06
C PRO A 439 26.15 6.53 1.06
N ARG A 440 27.40 6.94 0.90
CA ARG A 440 28.32 6.36 -0.11
C ARG A 440 28.69 4.90 0.15
N ASP A 441 28.69 4.46 1.41
CA ASP A 441 28.92 3.07 1.78
C ASP A 441 27.80 2.14 1.33
N ALA A 442 26.60 2.68 1.03
CA ALA A 442 25.50 1.95 0.41
C ALA A 442 25.89 1.24 -0.89
N LEU A 443 26.89 1.77 -1.64
CA LEU A 443 27.35 1.19 -2.90
C LEU A 443 27.83 -0.25 -2.79
N ALA A 444 28.46 -0.62 -1.67
CA ALA A 444 29.01 -1.96 -1.44
C ALA A 444 27.99 -2.96 -0.89
N ARG A 445 26.79 -2.51 -0.55
CA ARG A 445 25.77 -3.33 0.12
C ARG A 445 24.77 -3.91 -0.88
N TYR A 446 24.10 -5.00 -0.48
CA TYR A 446 23.07 -5.68 -1.25
C TYR A 446 21.66 -5.15 -0.91
N PRO A 447 20.68 -5.21 -1.84
CA PRO A 447 19.31 -4.76 -1.59
C PRO A 447 18.65 -5.36 -0.34
N SER A 448 18.99 -6.59 0.03
CA SER A 448 18.45 -7.25 1.23
C SER A 448 18.82 -6.57 2.55
N GLU A 449 19.90 -5.76 2.57
CA GLU A 449 20.41 -5.07 3.76
C GLU A 449 19.75 -3.70 4.01
N PHE A 450 18.78 -3.32 3.17
CA PHE A 450 18.10 -2.02 3.22
C PHE A 450 16.63 -2.14 3.63
N SER A 451 16.10 -1.09 4.28
CA SER A 451 14.66 -0.95 4.53
C SER A 451 13.86 -0.77 3.22
N GLY A 452 12.53 -0.93 3.27
CA GLY A 452 11.65 -0.71 2.11
C GLY A 452 11.83 0.67 1.47
N GLY A 453 11.84 1.73 2.27
CA GLY A 453 12.05 3.09 1.79
C GLY A 453 13.44 3.33 1.20
N GLN A 454 14.49 2.71 1.76
CA GLN A 454 15.84 2.77 1.20
C GLN A 454 15.94 2.03 -0.13
N ARG A 455 15.28 0.86 -0.26
CA ARG A 455 15.19 0.13 -1.55
C ARG A 455 14.45 0.95 -2.60
N GLN A 456 13.39 1.64 -2.21
CA GLN A 456 12.68 2.55 -3.11
C GLN A 456 13.60 3.68 -3.60
N ARG A 457 14.43 4.26 -2.73
CA ARG A 457 15.45 5.25 -3.12
C ARG A 457 16.47 4.67 -4.09
N ILE A 458 16.88 3.40 -3.93
CA ILE A 458 17.77 2.70 -4.89
C ILE A 458 17.05 2.52 -6.25
N GLY A 459 15.77 2.13 -6.25
CA GLY A 459 14.95 2.01 -7.46
C GLY A 459 14.80 3.34 -8.21
N ILE A 460 14.57 4.44 -7.46
CA ILE A 460 14.55 5.81 -7.99
C ILE A 460 15.93 6.19 -8.57
N ALA A 461 17.02 5.94 -7.84
CA ALA A 461 18.38 6.22 -8.30
C ALA A 461 18.69 5.48 -9.61
N ARG A 462 18.29 4.21 -9.74
CA ARG A 462 18.46 3.41 -10.95
C ARG A 462 17.75 4.03 -12.15
N ALA A 463 16.53 4.51 -11.98
CA ALA A 463 15.78 5.16 -13.05
C ALA A 463 16.41 6.50 -13.46
N LEU A 464 16.88 7.29 -12.49
CA LEU A 464 17.34 8.67 -12.74
C LEU A 464 18.82 8.78 -13.11
N VAL A 465 19.67 7.78 -12.87
CA VAL A 465 21.09 7.80 -13.21
C VAL A 465 21.34 8.01 -14.73
N LEU A 466 20.34 7.67 -15.55
CA LEU A 466 20.32 7.89 -17.00
C LEU A 466 19.91 9.31 -17.42
N ARG A 467 19.42 10.13 -16.48
CA ARG A 467 18.87 11.48 -16.73
C ARG A 467 17.73 11.47 -17.75
N PRO A 468 16.64 10.75 -17.50
CA PRO A 468 15.49 10.69 -18.40
C PRO A 468 14.77 12.04 -18.47
N ALA A 469 13.99 12.27 -19.54
CA ALA A 469 13.07 13.40 -19.66
C ALA A 469 11.70 13.09 -19.03
N LEU A 470 11.27 11.82 -19.10
CA LEU A 470 10.01 11.33 -18.56
C LEU A 470 10.25 10.15 -17.63
N VAL A 471 9.63 10.18 -16.46
CA VAL A 471 9.63 9.06 -15.52
C VAL A 471 8.19 8.60 -15.29
N ILE A 472 7.94 7.32 -15.51
CA ILE A 472 6.66 6.68 -15.20
C ILE A 472 6.80 6.07 -13.81
N CYS A 473 6.03 6.58 -12.84
CA CYS A 473 6.00 6.11 -11.47
C CYS A 473 4.79 5.19 -11.31
N ASP A 474 4.98 3.86 -11.34
CA ASP A 474 3.90 2.88 -11.18
C ASP A 474 3.79 2.51 -9.69
N GLU A 475 2.87 3.17 -8.99
CA GLU A 475 2.59 3.01 -7.56
C GLU A 475 3.84 3.07 -6.66
N PRO A 476 4.69 4.10 -6.76
CA PRO A 476 6.02 4.11 -6.14
C PRO A 476 6.01 4.17 -4.61
N VAL A 477 4.86 4.38 -3.98
CA VAL A 477 4.72 4.54 -2.52
C VAL A 477 3.67 3.62 -1.89
N SER A 478 3.00 2.75 -2.68
CA SER A 478 1.88 1.93 -2.23
C SER A 478 2.21 0.90 -1.14
N ALA A 479 3.48 0.47 -1.06
CA ALA A 479 3.96 -0.50 -0.06
C ALA A 479 4.74 0.15 1.10
N LEU A 480 4.65 1.48 1.25
CA LEU A 480 5.42 2.23 2.24
C LEU A 480 4.51 2.79 3.34
N ASP A 481 5.04 2.85 4.56
CA ASP A 481 4.36 3.51 5.67
C ASP A 481 4.22 5.01 5.43
N VAL A 482 3.23 5.63 6.06
CA VAL A 482 2.87 7.06 5.91
C VAL A 482 4.08 7.99 6.05
N SER A 483 4.96 7.75 7.04
CA SER A 483 6.14 8.60 7.24
C SER A 483 7.19 8.46 6.14
N VAL A 484 7.42 7.22 5.67
CA VAL A 484 8.35 6.93 4.57
C VAL A 484 7.75 7.41 3.25
N GLN A 485 6.44 7.26 3.06
CA GLN A 485 5.69 7.79 1.91
C GLN A 485 5.89 9.30 1.76
N ALA A 486 5.72 10.08 2.83
CA ALA A 486 5.96 11.52 2.82
C ALA A 486 7.39 11.88 2.39
N GLN A 487 8.39 11.15 2.90
CA GLN A 487 9.80 11.33 2.52
C GLN A 487 10.06 11.03 1.04
N ILE A 488 9.46 9.97 0.48
CA ILE A 488 9.63 9.61 -0.93
C ILE A 488 8.90 10.60 -1.83
N LEU A 489 7.71 11.08 -1.45
CA LEU A 489 6.99 12.10 -2.21
C LEU A 489 7.75 13.42 -2.25
N ASN A 490 8.28 13.89 -1.11
CA ASN A 490 9.14 15.07 -1.05
C ASN A 490 10.40 14.88 -1.92
N LEU A 491 11.04 13.70 -1.85
CA LEU A 491 12.19 13.36 -2.67
C LEU A 491 11.86 13.44 -4.17
N LEU A 492 10.72 12.88 -4.62
CA LEU A 492 10.31 12.94 -6.03
C LEU A 492 10.10 14.38 -6.50
N VAL A 493 9.57 15.26 -5.63
CA VAL A 493 9.43 16.67 -5.94
C VAL A 493 10.78 17.37 -6.05
N ASP A 494 11.73 17.10 -5.13
CA ASP A 494 13.07 17.68 -5.19
C ASP A 494 13.82 17.23 -6.45
N LEU A 495 13.72 15.94 -6.79
CA LEU A 495 14.32 15.38 -8.00
C LEU A 495 13.67 15.92 -9.30
N LYS A 496 12.35 16.21 -9.27
CA LYS A 496 11.66 16.86 -10.39
C LYS A 496 12.27 18.23 -10.67
N ASP A 497 12.48 19.03 -9.63
CA ASP A 497 13.06 20.38 -9.75
C ASP A 497 14.54 20.32 -10.17
N GLU A 498 15.34 19.42 -9.57
CA GLU A 498 16.77 19.29 -9.84
C GLU A 498 17.08 18.79 -11.26
N PHE A 499 16.36 17.75 -11.71
CA PHE A 499 16.60 17.11 -13.01
C PHE A 499 15.62 17.58 -14.11
N ARG A 500 14.70 18.51 -13.83
CA ARG A 500 13.65 19.01 -14.74
C ARG A 500 12.81 17.88 -15.34
N LEU A 501 12.33 16.98 -14.47
CA LEU A 501 11.61 15.79 -14.88
C LEU A 501 10.14 16.08 -15.18
N SER A 502 9.58 15.31 -16.11
CA SER A 502 8.14 15.15 -16.25
C SER A 502 7.73 13.80 -15.65
N TYR A 503 6.56 13.72 -15.01
CA TYR A 503 6.07 12.49 -14.41
C TYR A 503 4.73 12.04 -15.01
N LEU A 504 4.62 10.73 -15.26
CA LEU A 504 3.33 10.04 -15.26
C LEU A 504 3.24 9.29 -13.93
N PHE A 505 2.45 9.80 -13.00
CA PHE A 505 2.35 9.27 -11.64
C PHE A 505 1.08 8.42 -11.49
N ILE A 506 1.25 7.12 -11.34
CA ILE A 506 0.16 6.15 -11.21
C ILE A 506 0.00 5.81 -9.74
N SER A 507 -1.21 5.94 -9.21
CA SER A 507 -1.56 5.52 -7.86
C SER A 507 -3.03 5.15 -7.77
N HIS A 508 -3.36 4.27 -6.83
CA HIS A 508 -4.73 4.04 -6.39
C HIS A 508 -5.12 4.95 -5.20
N ASP A 509 -4.14 5.61 -4.56
CA ASP A 509 -4.38 6.60 -3.50
C ASP A 509 -4.59 7.98 -4.13
N LEU A 510 -5.85 8.45 -4.09
CA LEU A 510 -6.25 9.72 -4.67
C LEU A 510 -5.63 10.92 -3.91
N SER A 511 -5.37 10.79 -2.61
CA SER A 511 -4.76 11.86 -1.80
C SER A 511 -3.30 12.09 -2.20
N VAL A 512 -2.58 11.03 -2.52
CA VAL A 512 -1.20 11.10 -3.06
C VAL A 512 -1.19 11.80 -4.42
N VAL A 513 -2.13 11.43 -5.30
CA VAL A 513 -2.25 12.04 -6.63
C VAL A 513 -2.66 13.51 -6.49
N HIS A 514 -3.56 13.82 -5.58
CA HIS A 514 -3.96 15.20 -5.28
C HIS A 514 -2.77 16.07 -4.81
N TYR A 515 -1.87 15.51 -4.03
CA TYR A 515 -0.67 16.20 -3.60
C TYR A 515 0.32 16.48 -4.75
N LEU A 516 0.56 15.48 -5.62
CA LEU A 516 1.70 15.48 -6.54
C LEU A 516 1.36 15.87 -8.00
N ALA A 517 0.11 15.70 -8.46
CA ALA A 517 -0.25 15.89 -9.85
C ALA A 517 -0.69 17.32 -10.16
N ASP A 518 -0.30 17.82 -11.34
CA ASP A 518 -0.79 19.08 -11.90
C ASP A 518 -2.15 18.86 -12.60
N ARG A 519 -2.30 17.72 -13.29
CA ARG A 519 -3.49 17.26 -14.01
C ARG A 519 -3.71 15.77 -13.77
N VAL A 520 -4.96 15.31 -13.81
CA VAL A 520 -5.33 13.94 -13.49
C VAL A 520 -6.15 13.32 -14.62
N LEU A 521 -5.80 12.07 -14.93
CA LEU A 521 -6.51 11.17 -15.82
C LEU A 521 -7.19 10.09 -14.98
N VAL A 522 -8.48 9.88 -15.18
CA VAL A 522 -9.24 8.80 -14.52
C VAL A 522 -9.46 7.68 -15.51
N MET A 523 -8.93 6.49 -15.20
CA MET A 523 -9.00 5.32 -16.07
C MET A 523 -9.99 4.29 -15.54
N ASN A 524 -10.88 3.82 -16.38
CA ASN A 524 -11.82 2.74 -16.09
C ASN A 524 -11.93 1.79 -17.28
N ALA A 525 -11.91 0.48 -17.01
CA ALA A 525 -12.09 -0.57 -18.03
C ALA A 525 -11.26 -0.36 -19.32
N GLY A 526 -10.00 0.08 -19.19
CA GLY A 526 -9.08 0.29 -20.30
C GLY A 526 -9.18 1.64 -20.99
N GLN A 527 -10.07 2.54 -20.57
CA GLN A 527 -10.33 3.85 -21.21
C GLN A 527 -10.11 4.98 -20.21
N ILE A 528 -9.69 6.16 -20.69
CA ILE A 528 -9.72 7.41 -19.92
C ILE A 528 -11.16 7.92 -19.97
N VAL A 529 -11.83 7.95 -18.81
CA VAL A 529 -13.24 8.34 -18.71
C VAL A 529 -13.42 9.80 -18.28
N GLU A 530 -12.42 10.37 -17.63
CA GLU A 530 -12.42 11.79 -17.24
C GLU A 530 -10.99 12.31 -17.15
N GLU A 531 -10.80 13.58 -17.48
CA GLU A 531 -9.53 14.30 -17.42
C GLU A 531 -9.78 15.73 -16.95
N GLY A 532 -8.87 16.27 -16.15
CA GLY A 532 -8.97 17.67 -15.72
C GLY A 532 -7.81 18.13 -14.85
N PRO A 533 -7.72 19.47 -14.61
CA PRO A 533 -6.77 20.01 -13.66
C PRO A 533 -7.02 19.44 -12.26
N ASN A 534 -5.95 19.08 -11.56
CA ASN A 534 -6.03 18.49 -10.23
C ASN A 534 -6.83 19.33 -9.23
N ALA A 535 -6.67 20.66 -9.28
CA ALA A 535 -7.35 21.58 -8.37
C ALA A 535 -8.90 21.57 -8.44
N THR A 536 -9.47 21.16 -9.59
CA THR A 536 -10.92 21.24 -9.83
C THR A 536 -11.57 19.87 -10.01
N LEU A 537 -10.89 18.89 -10.54
CA LEU A 537 -11.46 17.58 -10.88
C LEU A 537 -12.13 16.89 -9.69
N TRP A 538 -11.55 16.96 -8.51
CA TRP A 538 -12.07 16.31 -7.30
C TRP A 538 -13.34 16.95 -6.75
N ARG A 539 -13.54 18.28 -7.00
CA ARG A 539 -14.74 19.02 -6.58
C ARG A 539 -15.85 18.91 -7.61
N ASP A 540 -15.48 18.96 -8.89
CA ASP A 540 -16.40 19.10 -10.02
C ASP A 540 -16.43 17.84 -10.90
N ALA A 541 -16.22 16.66 -10.30
CA ALA A 541 -16.23 15.38 -10.99
C ALA A 541 -17.56 15.17 -11.74
N ARG A 542 -17.49 14.95 -13.06
CA ARG A 542 -18.64 14.80 -13.94
C ARG A 542 -18.99 13.35 -14.19
N HIS A 543 -17.98 12.51 -14.39
CA HIS A 543 -18.20 11.10 -14.69
C HIS A 543 -18.68 10.34 -13.44
N PRO A 544 -19.72 9.46 -13.56
CA PRO A 544 -20.24 8.70 -12.41
C PRO A 544 -19.18 7.87 -11.70
N TYR A 545 -18.27 7.27 -12.44
CA TYR A 545 -17.17 6.47 -11.90
C TYR A 545 -16.19 7.32 -11.06
N THR A 546 -15.82 8.53 -11.50
CA THR A 546 -14.97 9.44 -10.71
C THR A 546 -15.65 9.80 -9.40
N ARG A 547 -16.95 10.08 -9.45
CA ARG A 547 -17.75 10.36 -8.25
C ARG A 547 -17.80 9.16 -7.30
N SER A 548 -17.90 7.94 -7.82
CA SER A 548 -17.88 6.72 -6.98
C SER A 548 -16.52 6.49 -6.32
N LEU A 549 -15.41 6.78 -7.01
CA LEU A 549 -14.07 6.72 -6.44
C LEU A 549 -13.89 7.72 -5.29
N ILE A 550 -14.35 8.96 -5.48
CA ILE A 550 -14.28 10.01 -4.45
C ILE A 550 -15.17 9.63 -3.25
N ALA A 551 -16.37 9.11 -3.49
CA ALA A 551 -17.29 8.70 -2.43
C ALA A 551 -16.80 7.51 -1.61
N ALA A 552 -15.90 6.68 -2.17
CA ALA A 552 -15.29 5.54 -1.49
C ALA A 552 -14.10 5.90 -0.60
N LEU A 553 -13.60 7.15 -0.69
CA LEU A 553 -12.53 7.61 0.20
C LEU A 553 -13.02 7.71 1.64
N PRO A 554 -12.21 7.30 2.62
CA PRO A 554 -12.51 7.57 4.02
C PRO A 554 -12.69 9.09 4.24
N ARG A 555 -13.78 9.48 4.90
CA ARG A 555 -14.17 10.89 5.10
C ARG A 555 -13.30 11.64 6.13
N GLY A 556 -12.05 11.28 6.27
CA GLY A 556 -11.10 11.94 7.14
C GLY A 556 -11.23 11.54 8.62
N LEU A 557 -10.57 12.33 9.48
CA LEU A 557 -10.48 12.05 10.93
C LEU A 557 -11.73 12.52 11.71
N GLU A 558 -12.81 12.91 11.05
CA GLU A 558 -14.08 13.19 11.73
C GLU A 558 -14.76 11.86 12.08
N PRO A 559 -14.96 11.58 13.38
CA PRO A 559 -15.61 10.34 13.80
C PRO A 559 -17.04 10.30 13.28
N ARG A 560 -17.49 9.18 12.74
CA ARG A 560 -18.90 8.95 12.46
C ARG A 560 -19.70 9.16 13.74
N ASN A 561 -20.69 10.06 13.72
CA ASN A 561 -21.68 10.14 14.78
C ASN A 561 -22.42 8.80 14.88
N GLU A 562 -22.78 8.36 16.12
CA GLU A 562 -23.52 7.11 16.36
C GLU A 562 -24.81 6.99 15.50
N ALA A 563 -25.43 8.14 15.16
CA ALA A 563 -26.58 8.16 14.25
C ALA A 563 -26.23 7.76 12.80
N GLN A 564 -25.02 8.01 12.34
CA GLN A 564 -24.56 7.64 10.99
C GLN A 564 -24.11 6.16 10.90
N ARG A 565 -23.74 5.54 12.03
CA ARG A 565 -23.45 4.09 12.11
C ARG A 565 -24.73 3.24 11.96
N ARG A 566 -25.93 3.79 12.22
CA ARG A 566 -27.21 3.10 12.14
C ARG A 566 -27.92 3.23 10.79
N ILE A 567 -27.48 4.11 9.90
CA ILE A 567 -28.14 4.41 8.61
C ILE A 567 -27.35 3.84 7.40
N ALA A 568 -26.10 3.43 7.57
CA ALA A 568 -25.25 2.82 6.53
C ALA A 568 -25.33 1.29 6.62
#